data_e737c3c923cddaffa01a0ac75dd9d731
#
_entry.id   e737c3c923cddaffa01a0ac75dd9d731
#
_cell.length_a   1.000
_cell.length_b   1.000
_cell.length_c   1.000
_cell.angle_alpha   90.00
_cell.angle_beta   90.00
_cell.angle_gamma   90.00
#
_symmetry.space_group_name_H-M   'P 1'
#
loop_
_entity.id
_entity.type
_entity.pdbx_description
1 polymer ?
#
loop_
_entity_poly.entity_id
_entity_poly.type
_entity_poly.pdbx_seq_one_letter_code
_entity_poly.pdbx_strand_id
1 'polypeptide(L)'
;MAAAKIETAAEIAAHGAPPPAPVQTQSYRESRPQIVGPESPQPPFPIHLSGLVQRGFGRGGKDLGCPTANLPDESISPLSSVARTGVYYGYAQVIPPAGEDRPLLEDEVKVLPMVMSLGWNPFYHNERLTAEIHIMHAFKSDFYGFELRAVVLGYIRPELDYVSREALIADIETDKSVALNSLKRPDYQKFAVDSHFQLS
;
A
#
# COMPACT_ATOMS: atom_id res chain seq x y z
N MET A 1 -7.45 27.40 -3.85
CA MET A 1 -7.47 26.37 -2.79
C MET A 1 -6.03 26.03 -2.48
N ALA A 2 -5.59 26.18 -1.21
CA ALA A 2 -4.21 25.89 -0.81
C ALA A 2 -3.98 24.37 -0.87
N ALA A 3 -2.95 23.93 -1.61
CA ALA A 3 -2.52 22.55 -1.59
C ALA A 3 -2.10 22.20 -0.14
N ALA A 4 -2.66 21.14 0.43
CA ALA A 4 -2.24 20.66 1.73
C ALA A 4 -0.76 20.27 1.64
N LYS A 5 0.07 20.89 2.48
CA LYS A 5 1.50 20.59 2.57
C LYS A 5 1.65 19.13 3.02
N ILE A 6 2.35 18.32 2.24
CA ILE A 6 2.68 16.95 2.62
C ILE A 6 3.80 17.04 3.65
N GLU A 7 3.52 16.61 4.90
CA GLU A 7 4.54 16.50 5.93
C GLU A 7 5.41 15.28 5.67
N THR A 8 6.71 15.45 5.75
CA THR A 8 7.67 14.34 5.60
C THR A 8 7.78 13.54 6.90
N ALA A 9 8.21 12.29 6.81
CA ALA A 9 8.49 11.46 7.98
C ALA A 9 9.48 12.11 8.96
N ALA A 10 10.43 12.91 8.45
CA ALA A 10 11.39 13.66 9.25
C ALA A 10 10.72 14.83 10.03
N GLU A 11 9.75 15.50 9.43
CA GLU A 11 8.97 16.55 10.10
C GLU A 11 8.09 15.95 11.19
N ILE A 12 7.47 14.78 10.95
CA ILE A 12 6.66 14.06 11.93
C ILE A 12 7.52 13.57 13.10
N ALA A 13 8.71 13.03 12.84
CA ALA A 13 9.65 12.59 13.88
C ALA A 13 10.18 13.75 14.74
N ALA A 14 10.32 14.96 14.19
CA ALA A 14 10.73 16.14 14.92
C ALA A 14 9.66 16.70 15.88
N HIS A 15 8.39 16.35 15.67
CA HIS A 15 7.24 16.83 16.46
C HIS A 15 6.71 15.85 17.51
N GLY A 16 7.37 14.69 17.72
CA GLY A 16 6.94 13.67 18.67
C GLY A 16 5.98 12.64 18.04
N ALA A 17 5.28 11.86 18.89
CA ALA A 17 4.36 10.82 18.41
C ALA A 17 3.30 11.43 17.47
N PRO A 18 2.97 10.77 16.36
CA PRO A 18 1.93 11.24 15.46
C PRO A 18 0.61 11.44 16.21
N PRO A 19 -0.20 12.43 15.84
CA PRO A 19 -1.50 12.62 16.44
C PRO A 19 -2.34 11.33 16.27
N PRO A 20 -3.24 11.03 17.23
CA PRO A 20 -4.12 9.86 17.13
C PRO A 20 -4.91 9.95 15.82
N ALA A 21 -5.06 8.80 15.17
CA ALA A 21 -5.84 8.72 13.93
C ALA A 21 -7.30 9.14 14.19
N PRO A 22 -7.94 9.87 13.28
CA PRO A 22 -9.34 10.23 13.44
C PRO A 22 -10.21 8.97 13.41
N VAL A 23 -11.25 8.93 14.25
CA VAL A 23 -12.20 7.81 14.29
C VAL A 23 -13.02 7.80 13.01
N GLN A 24 -13.08 6.62 12.37
CA GLN A 24 -13.86 6.42 11.17
C GLN A 24 -15.37 6.52 11.45
N THR A 25 -16.09 7.29 10.65
CA THR A 25 -17.54 7.41 10.69
C THR A 25 -18.18 6.96 9.38
N GLN A 26 -19.45 6.53 9.42
CA GLN A 26 -20.20 6.17 8.22
C GLN A 26 -20.31 7.36 7.25
N SER A 27 -20.54 8.57 7.76
CA SER A 27 -20.62 9.78 6.95
C SER A 27 -19.30 10.09 6.23
N TYR A 28 -18.16 9.83 6.86
CA TYR A 28 -16.86 9.96 6.21
C TYR A 28 -16.72 8.99 5.03
N ARG A 29 -17.10 7.71 5.22
CA ARG A 29 -17.06 6.71 4.15
C ARG A 29 -17.93 7.11 2.96
N GLU A 30 -19.16 7.55 3.23
CA GLU A 30 -20.11 7.96 2.20
C GLU A 30 -19.66 9.21 1.42
N SER A 31 -18.87 10.09 2.07
CA SER A 31 -18.32 11.29 1.44
C SER A 31 -17.06 11.06 0.60
N ARG A 32 -16.49 9.84 0.63
CA ARG A 32 -15.22 9.55 -0.06
C ARG A 32 -15.39 9.57 -1.58
N PRO A 33 -14.44 10.21 -2.29
CA PRO A 33 -14.43 10.19 -3.75
C PRO A 33 -14.21 8.77 -4.28
N GLN A 34 -14.88 8.43 -5.39
CA GLN A 34 -14.73 7.13 -6.05
C GLN A 34 -13.43 7.02 -6.88
N ILE A 35 -12.84 8.15 -7.21
CA ILE A 35 -11.57 8.28 -7.94
C ILE A 35 -10.73 9.32 -7.20
N VAL A 36 -9.45 9.04 -6.99
CA VAL A 36 -8.52 9.94 -6.30
C VAL A 36 -7.28 10.23 -7.15
N GLY A 37 -6.63 11.35 -6.84
CA GLY A 37 -5.46 11.82 -7.55
C GLY A 37 -5.79 12.55 -8.85
N PRO A 38 -4.80 13.25 -9.45
CA PRO A 38 -4.92 13.98 -10.72
C PRO A 38 -5.09 13.01 -11.91
N GLU A 39 -5.28 13.54 -13.12
CA GLU A 39 -5.44 12.74 -14.35
C GLU A 39 -4.21 11.88 -14.67
N SER A 40 -3.01 12.35 -14.32
CA SER A 40 -1.76 11.59 -14.41
C SER A 40 -1.01 11.66 -13.07
N PRO A 41 -0.22 10.64 -12.69
CA PRO A 41 0.60 10.69 -11.49
C PRO A 41 1.49 11.93 -11.46
N GLN A 42 1.53 12.62 -10.33
CA GLN A 42 2.32 13.83 -10.10
C GLN A 42 3.33 13.59 -8.97
N PRO A 43 4.48 14.29 -8.97
CA PRO A 43 5.42 14.15 -7.85
C PRO A 43 4.72 14.22 -6.49
N PRO A 44 5.08 13.34 -5.54
CA PRO A 44 6.25 12.44 -5.56
C PRO A 44 6.05 11.12 -6.33
N PHE A 45 4.90 10.86 -6.92
CA PHE A 45 4.62 9.63 -7.66
C PHE A 45 5.14 9.68 -9.10
N PRO A 46 5.57 8.52 -9.68
CA PRO A 46 5.58 7.18 -9.10
C PRO A 46 6.69 6.99 -8.06
N ILE A 47 6.45 6.11 -7.05
CA ILE A 47 7.47 5.65 -6.10
C ILE A 47 7.67 4.16 -6.32
N HIS A 48 8.92 3.75 -6.58
CA HIS A 48 9.29 2.38 -6.85
C HIS A 48 9.83 1.71 -5.58
N LEU A 49 9.32 0.54 -5.25
CA LEU A 49 9.71 -0.26 -4.10
C LEU A 49 10.08 -1.66 -4.56
N SER A 50 11.10 -2.25 -3.95
CA SER A 50 11.42 -3.67 -4.13
C SER A 50 12.02 -4.25 -2.87
N GLY A 51 11.73 -5.52 -2.59
CA GLY A 51 12.31 -6.22 -1.46
C GLY A 51 11.75 -7.63 -1.30
N LEU A 52 12.40 -8.42 -0.45
CA LEU A 52 11.94 -9.75 -0.13
C LEU A 52 10.78 -9.70 0.86
N VAL A 53 9.69 -10.39 0.53
CA VAL A 53 8.50 -10.45 1.37
C VAL A 53 8.84 -11.10 2.72
N GLN A 54 8.58 -10.39 3.80
CA GLN A 54 8.82 -10.84 5.17
C GLN A 54 7.52 -11.25 5.85
N ARG A 55 7.64 -12.06 6.90
CA ARG A 55 6.52 -12.32 7.81
C ARG A 55 6.20 -11.04 8.59
N GLY A 56 4.94 -10.64 8.52
CA GLY A 56 4.44 -9.53 9.35
C GLY A 56 4.17 -9.96 10.80
N PHE A 57 3.67 -9.03 11.59
CA PHE A 57 3.37 -9.23 13.01
C PHE A 57 2.13 -10.07 13.30
N GLY A 58 1.48 -10.64 12.26
CA GLY A 58 0.34 -11.54 12.44
C GLY A 58 -0.94 -10.86 12.95
N ARG A 59 -1.12 -9.58 12.68
CA ARG A 59 -2.27 -8.77 13.17
C ARG A 59 -3.60 -9.02 12.43
N GLY A 60 -3.74 -10.17 11.75
CA GLY A 60 -5.06 -10.63 11.29
C GLY A 60 -5.49 -10.17 9.90
N GLY A 61 -4.59 -9.71 9.02
CA GLY A 61 -4.94 -9.38 7.63
C GLY A 61 -5.61 -10.54 6.90
N LYS A 62 -5.15 -11.78 7.12
CA LYS A 62 -5.81 -12.98 6.56
C LYS A 62 -7.22 -13.17 7.11
N ASP A 63 -7.43 -12.94 8.41
CA ASP A 63 -8.75 -13.08 9.05
C ASP A 63 -9.73 -12.00 8.58
N LEU A 64 -9.21 -10.88 8.08
CA LEU A 64 -10.01 -9.80 7.48
C LEU A 64 -10.28 -10.02 5.99
N GLY A 65 -9.81 -11.13 5.40
CA GLY A 65 -9.89 -11.36 3.95
C GLY A 65 -8.97 -10.45 3.12
N CYS A 66 -8.00 -9.80 3.75
CA CYS A 66 -7.07 -8.86 3.14
C CYS A 66 -5.60 -9.23 3.51
N PRO A 67 -5.08 -10.38 3.03
CA PRO A 67 -3.70 -10.77 3.31
C PRO A 67 -2.73 -9.71 2.77
N THR A 68 -1.71 -9.36 3.56
CA THR A 68 -0.72 -8.35 3.23
C THR A 68 0.69 -8.93 3.17
N ALA A 69 1.49 -8.44 2.22
CA ALA A 69 2.92 -8.66 2.13
C ALA A 69 3.65 -7.51 2.84
N ASN A 70 4.59 -7.84 3.71
CA ASN A 70 5.41 -6.87 4.42
C ASN A 70 6.77 -6.76 3.74
N LEU A 71 7.24 -5.54 3.51
CA LEU A 71 8.58 -5.25 3.02
C LEU A 71 9.51 -4.87 4.17
N PRO A 72 10.83 -5.16 4.04
CA PRO A 72 11.82 -4.72 5.02
C PRO A 72 11.99 -3.20 5.01
N ASP A 73 12.48 -2.64 6.12
CA ASP A 73 12.61 -1.19 6.34
C ASP A 73 13.45 -0.51 5.24
N GLU A 74 14.52 -1.15 4.79
CA GLU A 74 15.38 -0.63 3.71
C GLU A 74 14.65 -0.49 2.39
N SER A 75 13.69 -1.36 2.10
CA SER A 75 12.89 -1.35 0.87
C SER A 75 11.88 -0.21 0.82
N ILE A 76 11.47 0.30 1.97
CA ILE A 76 10.49 1.39 2.07
C ILE A 76 11.13 2.76 2.29
N SER A 77 12.47 2.82 2.31
CA SER A 77 13.21 4.09 2.46
C SER A 77 12.81 5.17 1.43
N PRO A 78 12.44 4.87 0.18
CA PRO A 78 11.94 5.89 -0.75
C PRO A 78 10.64 6.58 -0.28
N LEU A 79 9.86 5.94 0.58
CA LEU A 79 8.62 6.51 1.14
C LEU A 79 8.91 7.43 2.33
N SER A 80 9.96 7.19 3.09
CA SER A 80 10.21 7.86 4.38
C SER A 80 10.40 9.37 4.28
N SER A 81 10.84 9.89 3.13
CA SER A 81 11.11 11.30 2.90
C SER A 81 9.98 12.07 2.21
N VAL A 82 8.99 11.37 1.64
CA VAL A 82 8.00 11.99 0.75
C VAL A 82 6.55 11.61 1.05
N ALA A 83 6.33 10.54 1.82
CA ALA A 83 5.01 10.01 2.07
C ALA A 83 4.51 10.31 3.48
N ARG A 84 3.24 10.64 3.61
CA ARG A 84 2.50 10.66 4.87
C ARG A 84 1.92 9.28 5.17
N THR A 85 1.60 8.99 6.43
CA THR A 85 0.90 7.75 6.78
C THR A 85 -0.50 7.69 6.17
N GLY A 86 -0.97 6.48 5.85
CA GLY A 86 -2.27 6.27 5.25
C GLY A 86 -2.29 5.16 4.21
N VAL A 87 -3.31 5.17 3.38
CA VAL A 87 -3.55 4.16 2.35
C VAL A 87 -3.20 4.70 0.97
N TYR A 88 -2.47 3.90 0.22
CA TYR A 88 -1.96 4.18 -1.12
C TYR A 88 -2.48 3.14 -2.12
N TYR A 89 -2.31 3.43 -3.41
CA TYR A 89 -2.65 2.49 -4.49
C TYR A 89 -1.58 2.49 -5.58
N GLY A 90 -1.56 1.42 -6.37
CA GLY A 90 -0.65 1.24 -7.48
C GLY A 90 -0.68 -0.17 -8.03
N TYR A 91 0.46 -0.61 -8.52
CA TYR A 91 0.66 -1.97 -9.04
C TYR A 91 1.76 -2.68 -8.27
N ALA A 92 1.66 -4.01 -8.19
CA ALA A 92 2.70 -4.86 -7.62
C ALA A 92 2.83 -6.16 -8.41
N GLN A 93 4.01 -6.77 -8.31
CA GLN A 93 4.34 -8.07 -8.90
C GLN A 93 5.14 -8.89 -7.89
N VAL A 94 4.83 -10.17 -7.81
CA VAL A 94 5.61 -11.15 -7.05
C VAL A 94 6.49 -11.94 -8.00
N ILE A 95 7.76 -12.03 -7.68
CA ILE A 95 8.78 -12.71 -8.50
C ILE A 95 9.36 -13.86 -7.68
N PRO A 96 9.13 -15.11 -8.09
CA PRO A 96 9.72 -16.25 -7.41
C PRO A 96 11.23 -16.30 -7.63
N PRO A 97 12.02 -16.72 -6.63
CA PRO A 97 13.46 -16.92 -6.81
C PRO A 97 13.73 -18.04 -7.82
N ALA A 98 14.89 -17.98 -8.47
CA ALA A 98 15.31 -19.02 -9.41
C ALA A 98 15.43 -20.37 -8.69
N GLY A 99 14.84 -21.43 -9.27
CA GLY A 99 14.86 -22.77 -8.70
C GLY A 99 13.90 -22.99 -7.53
N GLU A 100 12.92 -22.12 -7.35
CA GLU A 100 11.89 -22.24 -6.32
C GLU A 100 10.99 -23.44 -6.56
N ASP A 101 10.83 -24.29 -5.53
CA ASP A 101 9.98 -25.49 -5.57
C ASP A 101 8.47 -25.18 -5.34
N ARG A 102 8.15 -23.95 -4.91
CA ARG A 102 6.79 -23.45 -4.71
C ARG A 102 6.38 -22.58 -5.91
N PRO A 103 5.88 -23.15 -7.01
CA PRO A 103 5.54 -22.37 -8.19
C PRO A 103 4.35 -21.45 -7.89
N LEU A 104 4.45 -20.19 -8.33
CA LEU A 104 3.28 -19.34 -8.48
C LEU A 104 2.52 -19.73 -9.75
N LEU A 105 1.22 -19.53 -9.76
CA LEU A 105 0.39 -19.72 -10.95
C LEU A 105 0.69 -18.60 -11.96
N GLU A 106 0.33 -18.82 -13.22
CA GLU A 106 0.59 -17.86 -14.31
C GLU A 106 -0.06 -16.49 -14.06
N ASP A 107 -1.20 -16.45 -13.40
CA ASP A 107 -1.90 -15.23 -13.03
C ASP A 107 -1.33 -14.57 -11.76
N GLU A 108 -0.64 -15.31 -10.90
CA GLU A 108 0.00 -14.83 -9.68
C GLU A 108 1.34 -14.09 -9.93
N VAL A 109 1.99 -14.35 -11.08
CA VAL A 109 3.25 -13.66 -11.46
C VAL A 109 3.04 -12.40 -12.30
N LYS A 110 1.79 -12.07 -12.62
CA LYS A 110 1.45 -10.84 -13.38
C LYS A 110 1.60 -9.61 -12.52
N VAL A 111 1.71 -8.46 -13.20
CA VAL A 111 1.57 -7.16 -12.55
C VAL A 111 0.10 -6.94 -12.22
N LEU A 112 -0.21 -6.77 -10.95
CA LEU A 112 -1.57 -6.74 -10.40
C LEU A 112 -1.82 -5.43 -9.64
N PRO A 113 -3.06 -4.93 -9.62
CA PRO A 113 -3.43 -3.81 -8.76
C PRO A 113 -3.17 -4.11 -7.29
N MET A 114 -2.77 -3.08 -6.54
CA MET A 114 -2.55 -3.18 -5.09
C MET A 114 -3.08 -1.98 -4.33
N VAL A 115 -3.38 -2.17 -3.06
CA VAL A 115 -3.43 -1.13 -2.04
C VAL A 115 -2.34 -1.36 -1.01
N MET A 116 -1.81 -0.28 -0.44
CA MET A 116 -0.73 -0.34 0.54
C MET A 116 -1.10 0.54 1.73
N SER A 117 -1.00 -0.01 2.92
CA SER A 117 -1.03 0.76 4.16
C SER A 117 0.40 1.14 4.54
N LEU A 118 0.62 2.42 4.79
CA LEU A 118 1.87 2.98 5.31
C LEU A 118 1.57 3.60 6.67
N GLY A 119 2.16 3.04 7.73
CA GLY A 119 1.88 3.48 9.09
C GLY A 119 3.04 3.27 10.04
N TRP A 120 2.97 3.93 11.20
CA TRP A 120 3.95 3.75 12.26
C TRP A 120 3.70 2.45 13.02
N ASN A 121 4.76 1.71 13.28
CA ASN A 121 4.64 0.46 14.01
C ASN A 121 4.59 0.72 15.54
N PRO A 122 3.45 0.45 16.20
CA PRO A 122 3.31 0.70 17.64
C PRO A 122 4.22 -0.17 18.51
N PHE A 123 4.69 -1.33 18.03
CA PHE A 123 5.63 -2.20 18.76
C PHE A 123 7.02 -1.58 18.91
N TYR A 124 7.37 -0.63 18.06
CA TYR A 124 8.63 0.11 18.12
C TYR A 124 8.40 1.57 18.56
N HIS A 125 7.42 1.79 19.46
CA HIS A 125 7.08 3.13 19.96
C HIS A 125 6.84 4.17 18.85
N ASN A 126 6.34 3.71 17.68
CA ASN A 126 6.16 4.52 16.47
C ASN A 126 7.46 5.10 15.89
N GLU A 127 8.61 4.46 16.13
CA GLU A 127 9.90 4.86 15.57
C GLU A 127 10.18 4.25 14.19
N ARG A 128 9.38 3.24 13.79
CA ARG A 128 9.54 2.55 12.49
C ARG A 128 8.28 2.65 11.65
N LEU A 129 8.48 3.10 10.43
CA LEU A 129 7.46 3.08 9.40
C LEU A 129 7.35 1.67 8.81
N THR A 130 6.14 1.18 8.58
CA THR A 130 5.88 -0.12 7.95
C THR A 130 4.97 0.05 6.75
N ALA A 131 5.27 -0.70 5.68
CA ALA A 131 4.42 -0.79 4.50
C ALA A 131 3.85 -2.21 4.40
N GLU A 132 2.54 -2.31 4.41
CA GLU A 132 1.79 -3.55 4.22
C GLU A 132 1.04 -3.48 2.88
N ILE A 133 1.46 -4.34 1.93
CA ILE A 133 0.93 -4.34 0.56
C ILE A 133 -0.08 -5.48 0.40
N HIS A 134 -1.33 -5.13 0.11
CA HIS A 134 -2.35 -6.07 -0.33
C HIS A 134 -2.44 -6.06 -1.85
N ILE A 135 -2.00 -7.15 -2.49
CA ILE A 135 -2.19 -7.38 -3.92
C ILE A 135 -3.63 -7.87 -4.11
N MET A 136 -4.36 -7.25 -5.03
CA MET A 136 -5.78 -7.57 -5.27
C MET A 136 -5.94 -8.85 -6.09
N HIS A 137 -5.44 -9.95 -5.51
CA HIS A 137 -5.49 -11.30 -6.08
C HIS A 137 -5.53 -12.35 -4.97
N ALA A 138 -6.17 -13.48 -5.25
CA ALA A 138 -6.24 -14.61 -4.34
C ALA A 138 -5.08 -15.58 -4.63
N PHE A 139 -3.96 -15.38 -3.97
CA PHE A 139 -2.81 -16.28 -4.08
C PHE A 139 -3.12 -17.63 -3.43
N LYS A 140 -2.73 -18.71 -4.10
CA LYS A 140 -2.94 -20.09 -3.63
C LYS A 140 -2.10 -20.42 -2.40
N SER A 141 -0.90 -19.83 -2.31
CA SER A 141 0.07 -20.08 -1.24
C SER A 141 0.74 -18.80 -0.76
N ASP A 142 1.29 -18.83 0.44
CA ASP A 142 2.16 -17.76 0.94
C ASP A 142 3.46 -17.71 0.13
N PHE A 143 3.94 -16.50 -0.14
CA PHE A 143 5.15 -16.24 -0.92
C PHE A 143 6.23 -15.50 -0.11
N TYR A 144 6.41 -15.85 1.16
CA TYR A 144 7.52 -15.33 1.97
C TYR A 144 8.87 -15.66 1.35
N GLY A 145 9.78 -14.70 1.34
CA GLY A 145 11.10 -14.80 0.72
C GLY A 145 11.12 -14.56 -0.79
N PHE A 146 9.97 -14.38 -1.44
CA PHE A 146 9.92 -13.97 -2.84
C PHE A 146 10.18 -12.47 -2.96
N GLU A 147 10.73 -12.03 -4.09
CA GLU A 147 10.84 -10.60 -4.37
C GLU A 147 9.44 -10.03 -4.67
N LEU A 148 9.14 -8.90 -4.08
CA LEU A 148 7.98 -8.10 -4.44
C LEU A 148 8.48 -6.78 -4.98
N ARG A 149 8.00 -6.41 -6.18
CA ARG A 149 8.17 -5.09 -6.76
C ARG A 149 6.84 -4.37 -6.75
N ALA A 150 6.86 -3.08 -6.39
CA ALA A 150 5.66 -2.25 -6.38
C ALA A 150 5.95 -0.86 -6.96
N VAL A 151 4.95 -0.32 -7.66
CA VAL A 151 4.92 1.06 -8.15
C VAL A 151 3.74 1.75 -7.49
N VAL A 152 4.03 2.63 -6.54
CA VAL A 152 3.02 3.42 -5.83
C VAL A 152 2.68 4.63 -6.68
N LEU A 153 1.39 4.86 -6.95
CA LEU A 153 0.91 5.84 -7.93
C LEU A 153 0.05 6.94 -7.33
N GLY A 154 -0.42 6.78 -6.10
CA GLY A 154 -1.23 7.79 -5.46
C GLY A 154 -1.67 7.42 -4.06
N TYR A 155 -2.25 8.41 -3.40
CA TYR A 155 -2.72 8.36 -2.03
C TYR A 155 -4.25 8.33 -2.00
N ILE A 156 -4.81 7.50 -1.13
CA ILE A 156 -6.27 7.36 -1.00
C ILE A 156 -6.79 8.16 0.20
N ARG A 157 -6.27 7.89 1.42
CA ARG A 157 -6.77 8.48 2.66
C ARG A 157 -5.76 8.34 3.81
N PRO A 158 -5.94 9.11 4.91
CA PRO A 158 -5.16 8.91 6.14
C PRO A 158 -5.53 7.58 6.81
N GLU A 159 -4.68 7.17 7.77
CA GLU A 159 -5.06 6.13 8.72
C GLU A 159 -6.28 6.57 9.52
N LEU A 160 -7.10 5.61 9.92
CA LEU A 160 -8.31 5.83 10.70
C LEU A 160 -8.38 4.79 11.82
N ASP A 161 -8.87 5.21 12.98
CA ASP A 161 -9.27 4.30 14.04
C ASP A 161 -10.67 3.76 13.77
N TYR A 162 -10.90 2.50 14.11
CA TYR A 162 -12.15 1.82 13.84
C TYR A 162 -12.82 1.36 15.12
N VAL A 163 -14.11 1.63 15.23
CA VAL A 163 -14.95 1.20 16.36
C VAL A 163 -15.39 -0.26 16.25
N SER A 164 -15.27 -0.88 15.08
CA SER A 164 -15.56 -2.28 14.85
C SER A 164 -14.76 -2.88 13.70
N ARG A 165 -14.65 -4.22 13.70
CA ARG A 165 -14.02 -4.98 12.63
C ARG A 165 -14.76 -4.83 11.30
N GLU A 166 -16.09 -4.79 11.34
CA GLU A 166 -16.96 -4.63 10.16
C GLU A 166 -16.73 -3.27 9.50
N ALA A 167 -16.56 -2.21 10.29
CA ALA A 167 -16.25 -0.88 9.79
C ALA A 167 -14.88 -0.86 9.06
N LEU A 168 -13.86 -1.53 9.62
CA LEU A 168 -12.56 -1.69 9.00
C LEU A 168 -12.65 -2.45 7.67
N ILE A 169 -13.34 -3.60 7.65
CA ILE A 169 -13.53 -4.41 6.42
C ILE A 169 -14.22 -3.58 5.34
N ALA A 170 -15.29 -2.87 5.68
CA ALA A 170 -16.02 -2.03 4.73
C ALA A 170 -15.14 -0.92 4.13
N ASP A 171 -14.23 -0.34 4.92
CA ASP A 171 -13.29 0.68 4.40
C ASP A 171 -12.19 0.06 3.54
N ILE A 172 -11.70 -1.13 3.88
CA ILE A 172 -10.75 -1.87 3.02
C ILE A 172 -11.38 -2.14 1.64
N GLU A 173 -12.63 -2.60 1.59
CA GLU A 173 -13.33 -2.82 0.32
C GLU A 173 -13.55 -1.52 -0.47
N THR A 174 -13.83 -0.42 0.24
CA THR A 174 -13.93 0.91 -0.37
C THR A 174 -12.56 1.34 -0.94
N ASP A 175 -11.46 1.15 -0.20
CA ASP A 175 -10.10 1.46 -0.67
C ASP A 175 -9.75 0.70 -1.95
N LYS A 176 -10.05 -0.60 -2.00
CA LYS A 176 -9.85 -1.44 -3.19
C LYS A 176 -10.65 -0.91 -4.38
N SER A 177 -11.90 -0.54 -4.17
CA SER A 177 -12.76 0.01 -5.22
C SER A 177 -12.23 1.35 -5.75
N VAL A 178 -11.85 2.25 -4.86
CA VAL A 178 -11.24 3.56 -5.21
C VAL A 178 -9.93 3.37 -5.97
N ALA A 179 -9.08 2.44 -5.52
CA ALA A 179 -7.82 2.11 -6.21
C ALA A 179 -8.06 1.62 -7.64
N LEU A 180 -8.95 0.63 -7.80
CA LEU A 180 -9.28 0.08 -9.12
C LEU A 180 -9.84 1.16 -10.06
N ASN A 181 -10.76 2.00 -9.57
CA ASN A 181 -11.32 3.09 -10.37
C ASN A 181 -10.26 4.14 -10.75
N SER A 182 -9.35 4.46 -9.82
CA SER A 182 -8.28 5.41 -10.07
C SER A 182 -7.27 4.88 -11.10
N LEU A 183 -6.96 3.57 -11.06
CA LEU A 183 -6.05 2.91 -11.99
C LEU A 183 -6.62 2.72 -13.41
N LYS A 184 -7.94 2.83 -13.61
CA LYS A 184 -8.56 2.74 -14.94
C LYS A 184 -8.20 3.90 -15.87
N ARG A 185 -7.68 5.01 -15.34
CA ARG A 185 -7.26 6.15 -16.16
C ARG A 185 -6.07 5.79 -17.05
N PRO A 186 -6.02 6.19 -18.32
CA PRO A 186 -4.98 5.77 -19.27
C PRO A 186 -3.55 6.04 -18.81
N ASP A 187 -3.31 7.18 -18.15
CA ASP A 187 -1.97 7.54 -17.67
C ASP A 187 -1.51 6.70 -16.47
N TYR A 188 -2.44 6.10 -15.72
CA TYR A 188 -2.13 5.15 -14.66
C TYR A 188 -1.94 3.72 -15.19
N GLN A 189 -2.71 3.33 -16.21
CA GLN A 189 -2.58 2.00 -16.81
C GLN A 189 -1.20 1.74 -17.44
N LYS A 190 -0.51 2.78 -17.90
CA LYS A 190 0.85 2.68 -18.45
C LYS A 190 1.84 2.07 -17.45
N PHE A 191 1.61 2.26 -16.16
CA PHE A 191 2.48 1.71 -15.11
C PHE A 191 2.29 0.22 -14.87
N ALA A 192 1.29 -0.42 -15.45
CA ALA A 192 1.19 -1.88 -15.43
C ALA A 192 2.29 -2.57 -16.26
N VAL A 193 2.97 -1.83 -17.14
CA VAL A 193 4.11 -2.29 -17.94
C VAL A 193 5.38 -1.48 -17.67
N ASP A 194 5.47 -0.87 -16.48
CA ASP A 194 6.64 -0.09 -16.05
C ASP A 194 7.90 -0.96 -16.09
N SER A 195 9.03 -0.36 -16.46
CA SER A 195 10.33 -1.05 -16.54
C SER A 195 10.77 -1.65 -15.21
N HIS A 196 10.27 -1.14 -14.09
CA HIS A 196 10.53 -1.68 -12.76
C HIS A 196 10.07 -3.14 -12.60
N PHE A 197 9.08 -3.58 -13.36
CA PHE A 197 8.57 -4.96 -13.37
C PHE A 197 9.30 -5.88 -14.35
N GLN A 198 10.18 -5.33 -15.19
CA GLN A 198 10.96 -6.13 -16.13
C GLN A 198 12.13 -6.80 -15.40
N LEU A 199 12.29 -8.12 -15.61
CA LEU A 199 13.46 -8.84 -15.12
C LEU A 199 14.68 -8.35 -15.91
N SER A 200 15.71 -7.94 -15.21
CA SER A 200 17.01 -7.57 -15.78
C SER A 200 17.74 -8.81 -16.24
#